data_5a77aeac2cf92802b94dae5a0df31840
#
_entry.id   5a77aeac2cf92802b94dae5a0df31840
#
_cell.length_a   1.000
_cell.length_b   1.000
_cell.length_c   1.000
_cell.angle_alpha   90.00
_cell.angle_beta   90.00
_cell.angle_gamma   90.00
#
_symmetry.space_group_name_H-M   'P 1'
#
loop_
_entity.id
_entity.type
_entity.pdbx_description
1 polymer ?
#
loop_
_entity_poly.entity_id
_entity_poly.type
_entity_poly.pdbx_seq_one_letter_code
_entity_poly.pdbx_strand_id
1 'polypeptide(L)'
;MNKHNLLIKKLKRQFFIINDTIENSFNKLKYFKNNLKKTKFTKNNKVFVAFATACILIFSYFLIPTLYNKSLIQSQIKNHILKKYNINVKFNENIKYGLLPTPHFVAKNLSIIREKKEIGLAKNFKVFISINDFLKVNKVKIKDLSFSRTDFSVQKNDLLFFKELLETEPNENSIKIKNSNIFYKDENEEVLFINKIFNSQFYYDSNNLQNVLLSKNRIFNVPYKLKIENNKFNK
;
A
#
# COMPACT_ATOMS: atom_id res chain seq x y z
N MET A 1 43.65 24.26 -15.36
CA MET A 1 43.50 23.56 -14.04
C MET A 1 42.54 22.40 -14.26
N ASN A 2 43.00 21.16 -14.17
CA ASN A 2 42.34 19.94 -14.65
C ASN A 2 41.08 19.62 -13.82
N LYS A 3 39.92 19.48 -14.45
CA LYS A 3 38.60 19.09 -13.87
C LYS A 3 38.70 17.85 -12.97
N HIS A 4 39.65 16.95 -13.29
CA HIS A 4 39.94 15.73 -12.54
C HIS A 4 40.48 16.00 -11.12
N ASN A 5 41.36 17.00 -10.98
CA ASN A 5 41.91 17.35 -9.67
C ASN A 5 40.90 18.00 -8.73
N LEU A 6 39.90 18.69 -9.28
CA LEU A 6 38.81 19.31 -8.52
C LEU A 6 37.85 18.24 -7.94
N LEU A 7 37.54 17.20 -8.72
CA LEU A 7 36.72 16.06 -8.30
C LEU A 7 37.39 15.26 -7.17
N ILE A 8 38.69 14.97 -7.31
CA ILE A 8 39.46 14.24 -6.27
C ILE A 8 39.52 15.06 -4.97
N LYS A 9 39.67 16.38 -5.07
CA LYS A 9 39.69 17.27 -3.91
C LYS A 9 38.34 17.31 -3.21
N LYS A 10 37.23 17.28 -3.97
CA LYS A 10 35.86 17.24 -3.45
C LYS A 10 35.54 15.89 -2.78
N LEU A 11 35.96 14.78 -3.36
CA LEU A 11 35.82 13.44 -2.79
C LEU A 11 36.64 13.28 -1.49
N LYS A 12 37.90 13.75 -1.47
CA LYS A 12 38.71 13.73 -0.24
C LYS A 12 38.07 14.53 0.89
N ARG A 13 37.49 15.69 0.57
CA ARG A 13 36.79 16.53 1.56
C ARG A 13 35.53 15.86 2.12
N GLN A 14 34.75 15.19 1.28
CA GLN A 14 33.57 14.42 1.73
C GLN A 14 33.98 13.23 2.59
N PHE A 15 35.06 12.52 2.20
CA PHE A 15 35.59 11.39 2.98
C PHE A 15 36.08 11.84 4.36
N PHE A 16 36.71 13.01 4.45
CA PHE A 16 37.16 13.59 5.71
C PHE A 16 35.99 13.96 6.64
N ILE A 17 34.92 14.55 6.07
CA ILE A 17 33.70 14.91 6.84
C ILE A 17 32.99 13.64 7.35
N ILE A 18 32.93 12.59 6.55
CA ILE A 18 32.32 11.31 6.95
C ILE A 18 33.14 10.66 8.06
N ASN A 19 34.46 10.63 7.94
CA ASN A 19 35.35 10.06 8.95
C ASN A 19 35.25 10.82 10.28
N ASP A 20 35.26 12.15 10.23
CA ASP A 20 35.10 13.02 11.40
C ASP A 20 33.71 12.84 12.09
N THR A 21 32.66 12.67 11.28
CA THR A 21 31.30 12.39 11.79
C THR A 21 31.23 11.02 12.47
N ILE A 22 31.89 10.01 11.91
CA ILE A 22 31.97 8.65 12.48
C ILE A 22 32.77 8.70 13.79
N GLU A 23 33.93 9.35 13.81
CA GLU A 23 34.77 9.48 15.00
C GLU A 23 34.07 10.22 16.12
N ASN A 24 33.40 11.33 15.83
CA ASN A 24 32.60 12.08 16.80
C ASN A 24 31.41 11.25 17.35
N SER A 25 30.79 10.40 16.49
CA SER A 25 29.72 9.48 16.92
C SER A 25 30.27 8.39 17.86
N PHE A 26 31.43 7.83 17.54
CA PHE A 26 32.11 6.84 18.41
C PHE A 26 32.54 7.46 19.74
N ASN A 27 33.07 8.68 19.75
CA ASN A 27 33.45 9.37 20.94
C ASN A 27 32.25 9.70 21.86
N LYS A 28 31.10 10.08 21.23
CA LYS A 28 29.82 10.27 21.96
C LYS A 28 29.34 8.94 22.57
N LEU A 29 29.42 7.84 21.84
CA LEU A 29 29.07 6.49 22.34
C LEU A 29 29.97 6.04 23.49
N LYS A 30 31.27 6.30 23.39
CA LYS A 30 32.25 6.01 24.45
C LYS A 30 31.99 6.82 25.72
N TYR A 31 31.66 8.12 25.55
CA TYR A 31 31.27 9.01 26.65
C TYR A 31 29.96 8.52 27.29
N PHE A 32 28.98 8.13 26.51
CA PHE A 32 27.72 7.57 26.99
C PHE A 32 27.95 6.26 27.78
N LYS A 33 28.81 5.36 27.24
CA LYS A 33 29.17 4.09 27.91
C LYS A 33 29.86 4.32 29.26
N ASN A 34 30.74 5.35 29.38
CA ASN A 34 31.43 5.67 30.61
C ASN A 34 30.50 6.31 31.66
N ASN A 35 29.54 7.10 31.23
CA ASN A 35 28.51 7.66 32.09
C ASN A 35 27.50 6.62 32.58
N LEU A 36 27.16 5.62 31.74
CA LEU A 36 26.31 4.48 32.15
C LEU A 36 26.94 3.64 33.25
N LYS A 37 28.29 3.52 33.30
CA LYS A 37 29.00 2.80 34.39
C LYS A 37 28.95 3.55 35.73
N LYS A 38 28.78 4.89 35.73
CA LYS A 38 28.71 5.70 36.95
C LYS A 38 27.30 5.84 37.53
N THR A 39 26.27 5.64 36.74
CA THR A 39 24.88 5.66 37.22
C THR A 39 24.56 4.37 37.93
N LYS A 40 24.34 4.40 39.25
CA LYS A 40 23.69 3.29 39.95
C LYS A 40 22.32 3.11 39.37
N PHE A 41 22.14 2.08 38.54
CA PHE A 41 20.85 1.73 37.94
C PHE A 41 19.87 1.36 39.07
N THR A 42 19.03 2.33 39.44
CA THR A 42 17.89 2.07 40.33
C THR A 42 16.91 1.08 39.60
N LYS A 43 16.07 0.40 40.37
CA LYS A 43 15.07 -0.55 39.81
C LYS A 43 14.24 0.09 38.70
N ASN A 44 13.88 1.37 38.87
CA ASN A 44 13.11 2.15 37.87
C ASN A 44 13.87 2.38 36.55
N ASN A 45 15.18 2.65 36.62
CA ASN A 45 16.00 2.83 35.43
C ASN A 45 16.15 1.53 34.61
N LYS A 46 16.21 0.36 35.28
CA LYS A 46 16.23 -0.94 34.59
C LYS A 46 14.94 -1.19 33.83
N VAL A 47 13.79 -0.90 34.44
CA VAL A 47 12.48 -1.02 33.79
C VAL A 47 12.38 -0.08 32.59
N PHE A 48 12.84 1.16 32.71
CA PHE A 48 12.84 2.12 31.62
C PHE A 48 13.72 1.66 30.43
N VAL A 49 14.93 1.15 30.73
CA VAL A 49 15.82 0.60 29.67
C VAL A 49 15.19 -0.61 28.99
N ALA A 50 14.61 -1.53 29.75
CA ALA A 50 13.92 -2.70 29.18
C ALA A 50 12.76 -2.28 28.29
N PHE A 51 11.94 -1.30 28.71
CA PHE A 51 10.85 -0.75 27.92
C PHE A 51 11.35 -0.08 26.63
N ALA A 52 12.37 0.76 26.71
CA ALA A 52 12.98 1.43 25.56
C ALA A 52 13.52 0.41 24.56
N THR A 53 14.18 -0.65 25.04
CA THR A 53 14.69 -1.73 24.19
C THR A 53 13.54 -2.47 23.48
N ALA A 54 12.46 -2.79 24.21
CA ALA A 54 11.29 -3.42 23.63
C ALA A 54 10.65 -2.54 22.54
N CYS A 55 10.53 -1.22 22.77
CA CYS A 55 10.04 -0.28 21.76
C CYS A 55 10.92 -0.29 20.50
N ILE A 56 12.23 -0.26 20.65
CA ILE A 56 13.18 -0.28 19.52
C ILE A 56 13.01 -1.58 18.72
N LEU A 57 12.89 -2.73 19.37
CA LEU A 57 12.67 -4.01 18.69
C LEU A 57 11.33 -4.03 17.92
N ILE A 58 10.26 -3.52 18.51
CA ILE A 58 8.95 -3.41 17.85
C ILE A 58 9.05 -2.50 16.62
N PHE A 59 9.64 -1.31 16.75
CA PHE A 59 9.83 -0.40 15.62
C PHE A 59 10.69 -1.02 14.53
N SER A 60 11.79 -1.68 14.89
CA SER A 60 12.64 -2.38 13.93
C SER A 60 11.88 -3.45 13.16
N TYR A 61 11.03 -4.23 13.82
CA TYR A 61 10.17 -5.21 13.19
C TYR A 61 9.25 -4.60 12.14
N PHE A 62 8.61 -3.46 12.45
CA PHE A 62 7.73 -2.76 11.51
C PHE A 62 8.47 -2.14 10.34
N LEU A 63 9.78 -1.90 10.44
CA LEU A 63 10.59 -1.36 9.36
C LEU A 63 11.12 -2.42 8.39
N ILE A 64 11.04 -3.72 8.72
CA ILE A 64 11.54 -4.81 7.86
C ILE A 64 11.05 -4.71 6.40
N PRO A 65 9.75 -4.42 6.11
CA PRO A 65 9.28 -4.34 4.73
C PRO A 65 9.91 -3.21 3.90
N THR A 66 10.58 -2.24 4.51
CA THR A 66 11.32 -1.20 3.77
C THR A 66 12.50 -1.78 2.99
N LEU A 67 13.03 -2.92 3.45
CA LEU A 67 14.17 -3.63 2.88
C LEU A 67 13.78 -4.61 1.76
N TYR A 68 12.48 -4.82 1.53
CA TYR A 68 12.02 -5.76 0.52
C TYR A 68 12.34 -5.28 -0.90
N ASN A 69 12.59 -6.25 -1.77
CA ASN A 69 12.76 -5.98 -3.20
C ASN A 69 11.42 -5.49 -3.80
N LYS A 70 11.38 -4.22 -4.19
CA LYS A 70 10.16 -3.54 -4.66
C LYS A 70 9.57 -4.16 -5.91
N SER A 71 10.39 -4.58 -6.87
CA SER A 71 9.92 -5.21 -8.11
C SER A 71 9.28 -6.57 -7.85
N LEU A 72 9.84 -7.33 -6.92
CA LEU A 72 9.30 -8.63 -6.52
C LEU A 72 7.95 -8.46 -5.80
N ILE A 73 7.82 -7.45 -4.92
CA ILE A 73 6.56 -7.13 -4.27
C ILE A 73 5.50 -6.65 -5.28
N GLN A 74 5.89 -5.80 -6.24
CA GLN A 74 4.99 -5.40 -7.34
C GLN A 74 4.46 -6.61 -8.11
N SER A 75 5.33 -7.56 -8.44
CA SER A 75 4.96 -8.80 -9.14
C SER A 75 3.98 -9.64 -8.30
N GLN A 76 4.21 -9.79 -7.00
CA GLN A 76 3.30 -10.51 -6.10
C GLN A 76 1.93 -9.84 -6.03
N ILE A 77 1.88 -8.50 -5.91
CA ILE A 77 0.62 -7.73 -5.89
C ILE A 77 -0.12 -7.90 -7.22
N LYS A 78 0.59 -7.76 -8.35
CA LYS A 78 0.01 -7.97 -9.69
C LYS A 78 -0.58 -9.36 -9.84
N ASN A 79 0.17 -10.39 -9.48
CA ASN A 79 -0.28 -11.78 -9.58
C ASN A 79 -1.47 -12.07 -8.64
N HIS A 80 -1.49 -11.48 -7.46
CA HIS A 80 -2.61 -11.62 -6.53
C HIS A 80 -3.90 -11.00 -7.10
N ILE A 81 -3.82 -9.79 -7.66
CA ILE A 81 -4.97 -9.10 -8.26
C ILE A 81 -5.45 -9.86 -9.49
N LEU A 82 -4.53 -10.32 -10.35
CA LEU A 82 -4.87 -11.07 -11.54
C LEU A 82 -5.58 -12.41 -11.20
N LYS A 83 -5.01 -13.17 -10.27
CA LYS A 83 -5.60 -14.48 -9.87
C LYS A 83 -6.94 -14.34 -9.18
N LYS A 84 -7.13 -13.31 -8.35
CA LYS A 84 -8.35 -13.18 -7.55
C LYS A 84 -9.49 -12.44 -8.24
N TYR A 85 -9.16 -11.46 -9.07
CA TYR A 85 -10.16 -10.55 -9.63
C TYR A 85 -10.16 -10.52 -11.16
N ASN A 86 -9.32 -11.32 -11.80
CA ASN A 86 -9.13 -11.33 -13.25
C ASN A 86 -8.84 -9.94 -13.85
N ILE A 87 -8.13 -9.11 -13.07
CA ILE A 87 -7.72 -7.74 -13.42
C ILE A 87 -6.21 -7.71 -13.53
N ASN A 88 -5.70 -7.16 -14.61
CA ASN A 88 -4.28 -6.86 -14.74
C ASN A 88 -4.01 -5.41 -14.28
N VAL A 89 -2.89 -5.20 -13.60
CA VAL A 89 -2.48 -3.87 -13.18
C VAL A 89 -1.07 -3.56 -13.66
N LYS A 90 -0.86 -2.30 -14.08
CA LYS A 90 0.46 -1.80 -14.48
C LYS A 90 0.87 -0.70 -13.52
N PHE A 91 2.00 -0.91 -12.86
CA PHE A 91 2.62 0.10 -12.01
C PHE A 91 3.43 1.07 -12.87
N ASN A 92 3.08 2.34 -12.86
CA ASN A 92 3.82 3.37 -13.59
C ASN A 92 4.96 3.94 -12.75
N GLU A 93 4.93 3.73 -11.44
CA GLU A 93 5.97 4.15 -10.49
C GLU A 93 6.34 3.01 -9.53
N ASN A 94 7.52 3.13 -8.92
CA ASN A 94 7.94 2.22 -7.86
C ASN A 94 7.05 2.36 -6.62
N ILE A 95 6.71 1.22 -6.02
CA ILE A 95 5.98 1.20 -4.77
C ILE A 95 6.83 1.73 -3.62
N LYS A 96 6.14 2.36 -2.65
CA LYS A 96 6.74 2.83 -1.39
C LYS A 96 6.04 2.15 -0.23
N TYR A 97 6.82 1.79 0.79
CA TYR A 97 6.27 1.29 2.04
C TYR A 97 5.83 2.44 2.93
N GLY A 98 4.69 2.28 3.58
CA GLY A 98 4.15 3.18 4.60
C GLY A 98 3.70 2.40 5.83
N LEU A 99 4.02 2.90 7.02
CA LEU A 99 3.70 2.25 8.29
C LEU A 99 2.32 2.66 8.82
N LEU A 100 1.98 3.95 8.71
CA LEU A 100 0.78 4.51 9.33
C LEU A 100 -0.37 4.69 8.33
N PRO A 101 -1.65 4.50 8.76
CA PRO A 101 -2.11 4.02 10.08
C PRO A 101 -1.89 2.53 10.31
N THR A 102 -1.72 1.75 9.26
CA THR A 102 -1.39 0.32 9.26
C THR A 102 -0.38 0.03 8.16
N PRO A 103 0.48 -0.98 8.28
CA PRO A 103 1.49 -1.31 7.27
C PRO A 103 0.88 -1.53 5.88
N HIS A 104 1.39 -0.81 4.90
CA HIS A 104 0.90 -0.87 3.52
C HIS A 104 1.97 -0.49 2.51
N PHE A 105 1.80 -0.94 1.28
CA PHE A 105 2.53 -0.41 0.12
C PHE A 105 1.65 0.58 -0.64
N VAL A 106 2.24 1.66 -1.12
CA VAL A 106 1.59 2.70 -1.93
C VAL A 106 2.18 2.71 -3.32
N ALA A 107 1.32 2.69 -4.33
CA ALA A 107 1.66 3.02 -5.70
C ALA A 107 0.89 4.27 -6.14
N LYS A 108 1.53 5.09 -6.97
CA LYS A 108 0.87 6.20 -7.67
C LYS A 108 0.68 5.84 -9.13
N ASN A 109 -0.35 6.43 -9.75
CA ASN A 109 -0.63 6.30 -11.18
C ASN A 109 -0.67 4.84 -11.66
N LEU A 110 -1.48 4.00 -10.97
CA LEU A 110 -1.68 2.61 -11.32
C LEU A 110 -2.73 2.50 -12.43
N SER A 111 -2.35 1.93 -13.59
CA SER A 111 -3.31 1.59 -14.64
C SER A 111 -3.98 0.25 -14.35
N ILE A 112 -5.29 0.19 -14.51
CA ILE A 112 -6.13 -0.99 -14.35
C ILE A 112 -6.52 -1.46 -15.75
N ILE A 113 -6.13 -2.69 -16.10
CA ILE A 113 -6.24 -3.21 -17.47
C ILE A 113 -7.10 -4.47 -17.45
N ARG A 114 -8.09 -4.52 -18.33
CA ARG A 114 -8.88 -5.73 -18.62
C ARG A 114 -8.88 -5.98 -20.13
N GLU A 115 -8.67 -7.22 -20.54
CA GLU A 115 -8.72 -7.63 -21.96
C GLU A 115 -7.91 -6.69 -22.88
N LYS A 116 -6.71 -6.27 -22.43
CA LYS A 116 -5.81 -5.32 -23.10
C LYS A 116 -6.30 -3.86 -23.15
N LYS A 117 -7.51 -3.55 -22.66
CA LYS A 117 -8.03 -2.18 -22.54
C LYS A 117 -7.76 -1.61 -21.16
N GLU A 118 -7.31 -0.35 -21.08
CA GLU A 118 -7.24 0.37 -19.81
C GLU A 118 -8.64 0.82 -19.40
N ILE A 119 -9.14 0.24 -18.31
CA ILE A 119 -10.47 0.52 -17.75
C ILE A 119 -10.42 1.46 -16.56
N GLY A 120 -9.24 1.85 -16.11
CA GLY A 120 -9.12 2.80 -15.02
C GLY A 120 -7.70 3.23 -14.73
N LEU A 121 -7.57 4.45 -14.21
CA LEU A 121 -6.32 5.03 -13.73
C LEU A 121 -6.47 5.46 -12.27
N ALA A 122 -5.77 4.80 -11.36
CA ALA A 122 -5.78 5.13 -9.94
C ALA A 122 -4.61 6.04 -9.58
N LYS A 123 -4.90 7.29 -9.16
CA LYS A 123 -3.85 8.21 -8.70
C LYS A 123 -3.15 7.74 -7.44
N ASN A 124 -3.87 7.03 -6.55
CA ASN A 124 -3.28 6.39 -5.38
C ASN A 124 -3.88 5.01 -5.20
N PHE A 125 -3.01 4.04 -5.11
CA PHE A 125 -3.32 2.66 -4.80
C PHE A 125 -2.57 2.23 -3.54
N LYS A 126 -3.27 1.65 -2.57
CA LYS A 126 -2.67 1.12 -1.34
C LYS A 126 -2.98 -0.37 -1.21
N VAL A 127 -1.95 -1.12 -0.83
CA VAL A 127 -2.06 -2.54 -0.51
C VAL A 127 -1.71 -2.72 0.95
N PHE A 128 -2.71 -3.00 1.77
CA PHE A 128 -2.50 -3.30 3.19
C PHE A 128 -2.00 -4.73 3.33
N ILE A 129 -1.02 -4.93 4.20
CA ILE A 129 -0.35 -6.20 4.39
C ILE A 129 -0.48 -6.69 5.82
N SER A 130 -0.46 -8.03 5.98
CA SER A 130 -0.45 -8.65 7.30
C SER A 130 0.90 -8.45 7.96
N ILE A 131 0.88 -8.13 9.26
CA ILE A 131 2.09 -7.95 10.07
C ILE A 131 2.76 -9.27 10.46
N ASN A 132 2.02 -10.38 10.42
CA ASN A 132 2.50 -11.67 10.97
C ASN A 132 3.65 -12.30 10.16
N ASP A 133 3.86 -11.84 8.93
CA ASP A 133 4.80 -12.46 7.98
C ASP A 133 6.00 -11.56 7.61
N PHE A 134 6.27 -10.48 8.37
CA PHE A 134 7.35 -9.54 8.04
C PHE A 134 8.75 -10.16 8.06
N LEU A 135 8.97 -11.21 8.84
CA LEU A 135 10.24 -11.94 8.84
C LEU A 135 10.43 -12.82 7.59
N LYS A 136 9.36 -13.10 6.84
CA LYS A 136 9.47 -13.80 5.56
C LYS A 136 9.89 -12.81 4.48
N VAL A 137 11.19 -12.59 4.36
CA VAL A 137 11.77 -11.61 3.43
C VAL A 137 11.19 -11.77 2.03
N ASN A 138 10.83 -10.64 1.42
CA ASN A 138 10.27 -10.58 0.06
C ASN A 138 8.96 -11.36 -0.14
N LYS A 139 8.24 -11.72 0.92
CA LYS A 139 6.94 -12.36 0.84
C LYS A 139 5.90 -11.55 1.61
N VAL A 140 4.80 -11.20 0.96
CA VAL A 140 3.74 -10.41 1.61
C VAL A 140 2.40 -11.13 1.54
N LYS A 141 1.68 -11.15 2.67
CA LYS A 141 0.28 -11.56 2.71
C LYS A 141 -0.58 -10.30 2.58
N ILE A 142 -1.28 -10.18 1.46
CA ILE A 142 -2.18 -9.05 1.18
C ILE A 142 -3.42 -9.22 2.04
N LYS A 143 -3.83 -8.12 2.70
CA LYS A 143 -5.02 -8.06 3.55
C LYS A 143 -6.15 -7.30 2.88
N ASP A 144 -5.90 -6.06 2.43
CA ASP A 144 -6.90 -5.21 1.79
C ASP A 144 -6.28 -4.42 0.64
N LEU A 145 -7.12 -4.05 -0.33
CA LEU A 145 -6.78 -3.16 -1.43
C LEU A 145 -7.57 -1.85 -1.30
N SER A 146 -6.94 -0.74 -1.58
CA SER A 146 -7.62 0.56 -1.58
C SER A 146 -7.20 1.40 -2.78
N PHE A 147 -8.18 1.75 -3.59
CA PHE A 147 -8.07 2.65 -4.73
C PHE A 147 -8.62 4.01 -4.33
N SER A 148 -7.91 5.08 -4.62
CA SER A 148 -8.40 6.43 -4.33
C SER A 148 -8.05 7.38 -5.47
N ARG A 149 -8.99 8.28 -5.73
CA ARG A 149 -8.91 9.22 -6.85
C ARG A 149 -8.65 8.45 -8.16
N THR A 150 -9.52 7.47 -8.41
CA THR A 150 -9.47 6.61 -9.58
C THR A 150 -10.54 7.06 -10.57
N ASP A 151 -10.15 7.20 -11.79
CA ASP A 151 -11.06 7.44 -12.90
C ASP A 151 -11.23 6.12 -13.67
N PHE A 152 -12.44 5.54 -13.58
CA PHE A 152 -12.82 4.33 -14.30
C PHE A 152 -13.55 4.69 -15.59
N SER A 153 -13.22 4.04 -16.69
CA SER A 153 -13.89 4.12 -17.98
C SER A 153 -14.65 2.81 -18.21
N VAL A 154 -15.96 2.84 -18.22
CA VAL A 154 -16.83 1.67 -18.24
C VAL A 154 -17.80 1.78 -19.42
N GLN A 155 -17.93 0.72 -20.20
CA GLN A 155 -18.90 0.56 -21.28
C GLN A 155 -19.94 -0.50 -20.90
N LYS A 156 -21.01 -0.61 -21.69
CA LYS A 156 -22.09 -1.60 -21.47
C LYS A 156 -21.56 -3.02 -21.28
N ASN A 157 -20.59 -3.42 -22.08
CA ASN A 157 -20.01 -4.77 -22.04
C ASN A 157 -19.18 -5.03 -20.75
N ASP A 158 -18.67 -3.96 -20.12
CA ASP A 158 -17.94 -4.07 -18.87
C ASP A 158 -18.83 -4.34 -17.66
N LEU A 159 -20.16 -4.16 -17.77
CA LEU A 159 -21.10 -4.43 -16.69
C LEU A 159 -21.12 -5.90 -16.27
N LEU A 160 -20.90 -6.83 -17.20
CA LEU A 160 -20.79 -8.26 -16.91
C LEU A 160 -19.63 -8.55 -15.94
N PHE A 161 -18.53 -7.82 -16.06
CA PHE A 161 -17.40 -7.94 -15.15
C PHE A 161 -17.77 -7.64 -13.69
N PHE A 162 -18.58 -6.61 -13.44
CA PHE A 162 -19.00 -6.29 -12.08
C PHE A 162 -19.90 -7.38 -11.49
N LYS A 163 -20.72 -8.02 -12.34
CA LYS A 163 -21.48 -9.21 -11.94
C LYS A 163 -20.54 -10.36 -11.58
N GLU A 164 -19.58 -10.69 -12.43
CA GLU A 164 -18.58 -11.73 -12.19
C GLU A 164 -17.78 -11.46 -10.92
N LEU A 165 -17.41 -10.19 -10.66
CA LEU A 165 -16.70 -9.79 -9.43
C LEU A 165 -17.52 -10.09 -8.18
N LEU A 166 -18.84 -9.86 -8.20
CA LEU A 166 -19.75 -10.19 -7.10
C LEU A 166 -19.92 -11.70 -6.91
N GLU A 167 -19.69 -12.48 -7.98
CA GLU A 167 -19.77 -13.93 -7.99
C GLU A 167 -18.42 -14.64 -7.70
N THR A 168 -17.36 -13.88 -7.42
CA THR A 168 -16.06 -14.46 -7.07
C THR A 168 -16.15 -15.31 -5.79
N GLU A 169 -15.22 -16.25 -5.65
CA GLU A 169 -15.11 -17.03 -4.42
C GLU A 169 -14.92 -16.15 -3.17
N PRO A 170 -15.42 -16.59 -2.01
CA PRO A 170 -15.27 -15.88 -0.75
C PRO A 170 -13.83 -15.48 -0.49
N ASN A 171 -13.61 -14.22 -0.14
CA ASN A 171 -12.29 -13.71 0.06
C ASN A 171 -12.23 -12.79 1.30
N GLU A 172 -11.35 -13.12 2.22
CA GLU A 172 -11.09 -12.30 3.41
C GLU A 172 -10.60 -10.87 3.10
N ASN A 173 -10.10 -10.66 1.86
CA ASN A 173 -9.59 -9.36 1.44
C ASN A 173 -10.73 -8.42 1.03
N SER A 174 -10.74 -7.21 1.55
CA SER A 174 -11.66 -6.18 1.07
C SER A 174 -11.04 -5.27 0.01
N ILE A 175 -11.89 -4.79 -0.90
CA ILE A 175 -11.53 -3.74 -1.87
C ILE A 175 -12.25 -2.47 -1.46
N LYS A 176 -11.52 -1.37 -1.29
CA LYS A 176 -12.08 -0.05 -0.98
C LYS A 176 -11.78 0.92 -2.12
N ILE A 177 -12.79 1.66 -2.55
CA ILE A 177 -12.67 2.70 -3.57
C ILE A 177 -13.15 4.02 -2.97
N LYS A 178 -12.32 5.06 -3.02
CA LYS A 178 -12.63 6.36 -2.39
C LYS A 178 -12.40 7.52 -3.35
N ASN A 179 -13.31 8.50 -3.30
CA ASN A 179 -13.18 9.77 -4.04
C ASN A 179 -12.83 9.54 -5.52
N SER A 180 -13.58 8.67 -6.18
CA SER A 180 -13.32 8.18 -7.54
C SER A 180 -14.48 8.50 -8.45
N ASN A 181 -14.29 8.37 -9.76
CA ASN A 181 -15.33 8.60 -10.76
C ASN A 181 -15.46 7.35 -11.65
N ILE A 182 -16.69 7.08 -12.10
CA ILE A 182 -16.97 6.16 -13.20
C ILE A 182 -17.50 6.99 -14.36
N PHE A 183 -16.77 7.01 -15.44
CA PHE A 183 -17.19 7.56 -16.72
C PHE A 183 -17.88 6.43 -17.51
N TYR A 184 -19.20 6.50 -17.59
CA TYR A 184 -19.95 5.56 -18.39
C TYR A 184 -19.98 6.04 -19.84
N LYS A 185 -19.47 5.22 -20.74
CA LYS A 185 -19.29 5.56 -22.15
C LYS A 185 -20.13 4.68 -23.05
N ASP A 186 -20.49 5.24 -24.20
CA ASP A 186 -21.09 4.49 -25.30
C ASP A 186 -20.04 3.71 -26.12
N GLU A 187 -20.48 3.13 -27.23
CA GLU A 187 -19.62 2.39 -28.17
C GLU A 187 -18.62 3.29 -28.91
N ASN A 188 -18.93 4.60 -29.05
CA ASN A 188 -18.07 5.60 -29.67
C ASN A 188 -17.08 6.23 -28.68
N GLU A 189 -17.03 5.73 -27.44
CA GLU A 189 -16.25 6.25 -26.32
C GLU A 189 -16.70 7.65 -25.82
N GLU A 190 -17.87 8.11 -26.19
CA GLU A 190 -18.45 9.35 -25.66
C GLU A 190 -19.00 9.13 -24.25
N VAL A 191 -18.76 10.10 -23.37
CA VAL A 191 -19.20 10.02 -21.97
C VAL A 191 -20.68 10.34 -21.88
N LEU A 192 -21.51 9.36 -21.58
CA LEU A 192 -22.95 9.52 -21.37
C LEU A 192 -23.27 10.13 -20.03
N PHE A 193 -22.60 9.67 -18.96
CA PHE A 193 -22.72 10.25 -17.62
C PHE A 193 -21.51 9.90 -16.74
N ILE A 194 -21.40 10.65 -15.64
CA ILE A 194 -20.37 10.46 -14.63
C ILE A 194 -21.03 10.09 -13.32
N ASN A 195 -20.63 8.95 -12.76
CA ASN A 195 -21.00 8.53 -11.42
C ASN A 195 -19.83 8.76 -10.46
N LYS A 196 -19.99 9.68 -9.51
CA LYS A 196 -18.99 9.96 -8.48
C LYS A 196 -19.13 8.97 -7.33
N ILE A 197 -18.04 8.28 -7.01
CA ILE A 197 -17.93 7.40 -5.84
C ILE A 197 -17.28 8.16 -4.70
N PHE A 198 -17.98 8.37 -3.59
CA PHE A 198 -17.39 8.93 -2.38
C PHE A 198 -16.65 7.84 -1.58
N ASN A 199 -17.33 6.70 -1.40
CA ASN A 199 -16.78 5.54 -0.73
C ASN A 199 -17.51 4.30 -1.22
N SER A 200 -16.78 3.31 -1.66
CA SER A 200 -17.27 1.97 -2.00
C SER A 200 -16.42 0.93 -1.31
N GLN A 201 -17.04 -0.14 -0.85
CA GLN A 201 -16.37 -1.27 -0.22
C GLN A 201 -17.00 -2.57 -0.70
N PHE A 202 -16.16 -3.44 -1.23
CA PHE A 202 -16.48 -4.82 -1.57
C PHE A 202 -15.77 -5.74 -0.58
N TYR A 203 -16.51 -6.66 0.05
CA TYR A 203 -15.99 -7.59 1.05
C TYR A 203 -16.87 -8.82 1.15
N TYR A 204 -16.32 -9.88 1.74
CA TYR A 204 -17.05 -11.09 2.09
C TYR A 204 -17.54 -10.98 3.54
N ASP A 205 -18.86 -11.15 3.72
CA ASP A 205 -19.50 -11.23 5.03
C ASP A 205 -19.55 -12.71 5.48
N SER A 206 -18.67 -13.06 6.41
CA SER A 206 -18.56 -14.42 6.92
C SER A 206 -19.76 -14.86 7.77
N ASN A 207 -20.52 -13.92 8.33
CA ASN A 207 -21.68 -14.25 9.15
C ASN A 207 -22.86 -14.68 8.26
N ASN A 208 -23.04 -14.00 7.13
CA ASN A 208 -24.11 -14.25 6.19
C ASN A 208 -23.66 -15.06 4.96
N LEU A 209 -22.39 -15.47 4.91
CA LEU A 209 -21.77 -16.26 3.82
C LEU A 209 -22.00 -15.64 2.43
N GLN A 210 -21.85 -14.33 2.30
CA GLN A 210 -22.17 -13.59 1.08
C GLN A 210 -21.15 -12.52 0.72
N ASN A 211 -20.98 -12.26 -0.56
CA ASN A 211 -20.25 -11.08 -1.02
C ASN A 211 -21.14 -9.85 -0.95
N VAL A 212 -20.61 -8.77 -0.40
CA VAL A 212 -21.33 -7.52 -0.18
C VAL A 212 -20.58 -6.37 -0.84
N LEU A 213 -21.31 -5.59 -1.66
CA LEU A 213 -20.87 -4.31 -2.19
C LEU A 213 -21.70 -3.20 -1.54
N LEU A 214 -21.05 -2.33 -0.79
CA LEU A 214 -21.65 -1.11 -0.26
C LEU A 214 -21.03 0.09 -0.97
N SER A 215 -21.85 1.02 -1.45
CA SER A 215 -21.34 2.21 -2.12
C SER A 215 -22.18 3.45 -1.80
N LYS A 216 -21.49 4.59 -1.63
CA LYS A 216 -22.09 5.93 -1.54
C LYS A 216 -21.65 6.72 -2.75
N ASN A 217 -22.61 7.10 -3.56
CA ASN A 217 -22.37 7.66 -4.88
C ASN A 217 -23.16 8.93 -5.12
N ARG A 218 -22.89 9.60 -6.25
CA ARG A 218 -23.68 10.69 -6.78
C ARG A 218 -23.67 10.66 -8.30
N ILE A 219 -24.86 10.75 -8.89
CA ILE A 219 -25.05 10.86 -10.34
C ILE A 219 -25.99 12.04 -10.60
N PHE A 220 -25.74 12.87 -11.59
CA PHE A 220 -26.53 14.09 -11.89
C PHE A 220 -26.83 14.95 -10.65
N ASN A 221 -25.85 15.10 -9.75
CA ASN A 221 -25.97 15.78 -8.45
C ASN A 221 -26.92 15.11 -7.44
N VAL A 222 -27.53 13.98 -7.76
CA VAL A 222 -28.40 13.21 -6.85
C VAL A 222 -27.53 12.19 -6.08
N PRO A 223 -27.42 12.32 -4.75
CA PRO A 223 -26.71 11.33 -3.94
C PRO A 223 -27.55 10.06 -3.76
N TYR A 224 -26.92 8.90 -3.80
CA TYR A 224 -27.57 7.62 -3.54
C TYR A 224 -26.64 6.64 -2.82
N LYS A 225 -27.23 5.65 -2.19
CA LYS A 225 -26.52 4.52 -1.59
C LYS A 225 -26.90 3.25 -2.34
N LEU A 226 -25.90 2.43 -2.62
CA LEU A 226 -26.06 1.14 -3.26
C LEU A 226 -25.60 0.05 -2.30
N LYS A 227 -26.43 -0.97 -2.11
CA LYS A 227 -26.08 -2.21 -1.43
C LYS A 227 -26.42 -3.36 -2.35
N ILE A 228 -25.45 -4.19 -2.68
CA ILE A 228 -25.65 -5.41 -3.46
C ILE A 228 -25.11 -6.56 -2.62
N GLU A 229 -25.88 -7.61 -2.48
CA GLU A 229 -25.55 -8.84 -1.75
C GLU A 229 -25.72 -10.03 -2.71
N ASN A 230 -24.76 -10.93 -2.69
CA ASN A 230 -24.82 -12.16 -3.48
C ASN A 230 -24.71 -13.39 -2.56
N ASN A 231 -25.84 -14.11 -2.42
CA ASN A 231 -25.97 -15.31 -1.57
C ASN A 231 -25.67 -16.60 -2.35
N LYS A 232 -24.76 -16.59 -3.30
CA LYS A 232 -24.44 -17.75 -4.15
C LYS A 232 -24.14 -19.05 -3.37
N PHE A 233 -23.73 -18.91 -2.12
CA PHE A 233 -23.31 -20.04 -1.26
C PHE A 233 -24.42 -20.52 -0.33
N ASN A 234 -25.57 -19.89 -0.29
CA ASN A 234 -26.76 -20.36 0.43
C ASN A 234 -27.71 -21.08 -0.53
N LYS A 235 -27.30 -22.25 -1.00
CA LYS A 235 -28.18 -23.22 -1.66
C LYS A 235 -28.33 -24.45 -0.80
#